data_e864cfa48a843127fd62a5f082ca5807
#
_entry.id   e864cfa48a843127fd62a5f082ca5807
#
_cell.length_a   1.000
_cell.length_b   1.000
_cell.length_c   1.000
_cell.angle_alpha   90.00
_cell.angle_beta   90.00
_cell.angle_gamma   90.00
#
_symmetry.space_group_name_H-M   'P 1'
#
loop_
_entity.id
_entity.type
_entity.pdbx_description
1 polymer ?
#
loop_
_entity_poly.entity_id
_entity_poly.type
_entity_poly.pdbx_seq_one_letter_code
_entity_poly.pdbx_strand_id
1 'polypeptide(L)' 'MCLATVININQPDSIVLEYVSKIEVNGNQITLTDVMGEQKVVEGTIAMADLTGGRVEIRCN' A
#
# COMPACT_ATOMS: atom_id res chain seq x y z
N MET A 1 -15.69 -5.56 -5.06
CA MET A 1 -14.63 -5.34 -4.07
C MET A 1 -13.31 -5.07 -4.77
N CYS A 2 -12.63 -4.01 -4.39
CA CYS A 2 -11.38 -3.63 -5.04
C CYS A 2 -10.20 -4.05 -4.18
N LEU A 3 -9.26 -4.75 -4.79
CA LEU A 3 -7.99 -5.08 -4.15
C LEU A 3 -6.91 -4.28 -4.83
N ALA A 4 -6.00 -3.74 -4.05
CA ALA A 4 -4.98 -2.85 -4.56
C ALA A 4 -3.60 -3.49 -4.50
N THR A 5 -2.76 -3.13 -5.46
CA THR A 5 -1.34 -3.42 -5.44
C THR A 5 -0.63 -2.19 -4.90
N VAL A 6 0.13 -2.34 -3.84
CA VAL A 6 0.85 -1.23 -3.21
C VAL A 6 2.31 -1.25 -3.64
N ILE A 7 2.77 -0.13 -4.15
CA ILE A 7 4.11 0.02 -4.71
C ILE A 7 4.83 1.15 -4.00
N ASN A 8 6.12 0.96 -3.76
CA ASN A 8 6.99 2.03 -3.26
C ASN A 8 7.54 2.80 -4.45
N ILE A 9 7.21 4.09 -4.55
CA ILE A 9 7.63 4.90 -5.71
C ILE A 9 9.13 5.11 -5.77
N ASN A 10 9.85 4.90 -4.67
CA ASN A 10 11.31 4.97 -4.68
C ASN A 10 11.94 3.71 -5.30
N GLN A 11 11.15 2.65 -5.39
CA GLN A 11 11.56 1.39 -6.01
C GLN A 11 10.38 0.83 -6.79
N PRO A 12 10.03 1.45 -7.93
CA PRO A 12 8.77 1.12 -8.62
C PRO A 12 8.70 -0.31 -9.15
N ASP A 13 9.82 -1.00 -9.28
CA ASP A 13 9.84 -2.39 -9.69
C ASP A 13 9.56 -3.35 -8.55
N SER A 14 9.45 -2.82 -7.33
CA SER A 14 9.21 -3.63 -6.14
C SER A 14 7.78 -3.45 -5.66
N ILE A 15 7.05 -4.55 -5.59
CA ILE A 15 5.71 -4.54 -5.03
C ILE A 15 5.85 -4.70 -3.51
N VAL A 16 5.24 -3.79 -2.76
CA VAL A 16 5.25 -3.88 -1.30
C VAL A 16 4.31 -4.98 -0.83
N LEU A 17 3.09 -4.96 -1.36
CA LEU A 17 2.11 -5.98 -1.02
C LEU A 17 1.02 -5.99 -2.09
N GLU A 18 0.56 -7.20 -2.46
CA GLU A 18 -0.53 -7.38 -3.42
C GLU A 18 -1.82 -7.74 -2.71
N TYR A 19 -2.93 -7.54 -3.41
CA TYR A 19 -4.28 -7.90 -2.95
C TYR A 19 -4.63 -7.23 -1.63
N VAL A 20 -4.22 -5.96 -1.51
CA VAL A 20 -4.44 -5.19 -0.29
C VAL A 20 -5.92 -4.79 -0.21
N SER A 21 -6.56 -5.15 0.90
CA SER A 21 -7.96 -4.84 1.13
C SER A 21 -8.16 -3.70 2.11
N LYS A 22 -7.12 -3.37 2.89
CA LYS A 22 -7.24 -2.36 3.92
C LYS A 22 -5.92 -1.63 4.10
N ILE A 23 -6.00 -0.32 4.20
CA ILE A 23 -4.85 0.52 4.46
C ILE A 23 -5.18 1.42 5.63
N GLU A 24 -4.37 1.36 6.68
CA GLU A 24 -4.52 2.21 7.85
C GLU A 24 -3.31 3.13 7.96
N VAL A 25 -3.55 4.41 8.19
CA VAL A 25 -2.48 5.39 8.33
C VAL A 25 -2.53 5.95 9.74
N ASN A 26 -1.38 5.90 10.41
CA ASN A 26 -1.25 6.43 11.75
C ASN A 26 0.06 7.20 11.82
N GLY A 27 -0.03 8.53 11.69
CA GLY A 27 1.16 9.36 11.59
C GLY A 27 1.97 8.99 10.35
N ASN A 28 3.22 8.56 10.55
CA ASN A 28 4.09 8.14 9.48
C ASN A 28 4.05 6.63 9.23
N GLN A 29 3.18 5.92 9.95
CA GLN A 29 3.05 4.47 9.79
C GLN A 29 1.87 4.14 8.90
N ILE A 30 2.11 3.26 7.94
CA ILE A 30 1.07 2.74 7.06
C ILE A 30 1.01 1.24 7.28
N THR A 31 -0.16 0.75 7.69
CA THR A 31 -0.40 -0.68 7.87
C THR A 31 -1.24 -1.18 6.72
N LEU A 32 -0.70 -2.14 5.99
CA LEU A 32 -1.36 -2.74 4.84
C LEU A 32 -1.84 -4.13 5.24
N THR A 33 -3.10 -4.42 4.93
CA THR A 33 -3.68 -5.74 5.19
C THR A 33 -4.17 -6.31 3.87
N ASP A 34 -3.74 -7.51 3.54
CA ASP A 34 -4.18 -8.15 2.32
C ASP A 34 -5.44 -8.98 2.55
N VAL A 35 -5.95 -9.58 1.48
CA VAL A 35 -7.20 -10.34 1.54
C VAL A 35 -7.07 -11.61 2.37
N MET A 36 -5.84 -12.08 2.58
CA MET A 36 -5.58 -13.27 3.41
C MET A 36 -5.40 -12.93 4.88
N GLY A 37 -5.46 -11.64 5.23
CA GLY A 37 -5.26 -11.18 6.60
C GLY A 37 -3.81 -10.92 6.97
N GLU A 38 -2.89 -11.06 6.01
CA GLU A 38 -1.49 -10.77 6.25
C GLU A 38 -1.29 -9.27 6.33
N GLN A 39 -0.46 -8.82 7.25
CA GLN A 39 -0.21 -7.40 7.47
C GLN A 39 1.24 -7.05 7.25
N LYS A 40 1.45 -5.84 6.73
CA LYS A 40 2.78 -5.28 6.56
C LYS A 40 2.73 -3.82 6.99
N VAL A 41 3.70 -3.42 7.80
CA VAL A 41 3.80 -2.05 8.30
C VAL A 41 5.00 -1.39 7.64
N VAL A 42 4.77 -0.22 7.05
CA VAL A 42 5.84 0.56 6.43
C VAL A 42 5.77 1.98 6.96
N GLU A 43 6.92 2.66 6.96
CA GLU A 43 6.98 4.07 7.31
C GLU A 43 7.03 4.90 6.06
N GLY A 44 6.15 5.89 5.97
CA GLY A 44 6.10 6.75 4.81
C GLY A 44 4.79 7.47 4.67
N THR A 45 4.51 7.90 3.46
CA THR A 45 3.28 8.62 3.12
C THR A 45 2.66 8.02 1.86
N ILE A 46 1.36 8.17 1.74
CA ILE A 46 0.66 7.77 0.52
C ILE A 46 0.86 8.87 -0.51
N ALA A 47 1.42 8.51 -1.66
CA ALA A 47 1.65 9.47 -2.74
C ALA A 47 0.48 9.50 -3.71
N MET A 48 -0.18 8.35 -3.94
CA MET A 48 -1.29 8.27 -4.88
C MET A 48 -2.11 7.03 -4.58
N ALA A 49 -3.41 7.14 -4.73
CA ALA A 49 -4.30 5.99 -4.65
C ALA A 49 -5.23 6.02 -5.86
N ASP A 50 -5.12 5.01 -6.72
CA ASP A 50 -5.99 4.83 -7.87
C ASP A 50 -6.91 3.65 -7.56
N LEU A 51 -8.12 3.96 -7.13
CA LEU A 51 -9.06 2.93 -6.70
C LEU A 51 -9.71 2.23 -7.88
N THR A 52 -9.73 2.88 -9.03
CA THR A 52 -10.25 2.28 -10.25
C THR A 52 -9.27 1.28 -10.83
N GLY A 53 -7.99 1.65 -10.86
CA GLY A 53 -6.94 0.79 -11.38
C GLY A 53 -6.39 -0.20 -10.36
N GLY A 54 -6.79 -0.05 -9.09
CA GLY A 54 -6.29 -0.93 -8.04
C GLY A 54 -4.82 -0.75 -7.73
N ARG A 55 -4.34 0.49 -7.77
CA ARG A 55 -2.92 0.79 -7.56
C ARG A 55 -2.77 1.88 -6.51
N VAL A 56 -1.93 1.62 -5.53
CA VAL A 56 -1.59 2.60 -4.50
C VAL A 56 -0.08 2.76 -4.50
N GLU A 57 0.36 4.02 -4.55
CA GLU A 57 1.78 4.35 -4.50
C GLU A 57 2.10 5.01 -3.18
N ILE A 58 3.09 4.48 -2.50
CA ILE A 58 3.57 5.05 -1.25
C ILE A 58 5.01 5.52 -1.43
N ARG A 59 5.36 6.51 -0.63
CA ARG A 59 6.73 7.01 -0.57
C ARG A 59 7.29 6.62 0.79
N CYS A 60 8.17 5.65 0.81
CA CYS A 60 8.81 5.20 2.04
C CYS A 60 9.94 6.14 2.43
N ASN A 61 10.09 6.33 3.71
CA ASN A 61 11.19 7.14 4.24
C ASN A 61 12.52 6.40 4.14
#